data_1acbe737224a1399925da407282fdd3f
#
_entry.id   1acbe737224a1399925da407282fdd3f
#
_cell.length_a   1.000
_cell.length_b   1.000
_cell.length_c   1.000
_cell.angle_alpha   90.00
_cell.angle_beta   90.00
_cell.angle_gamma   90.00
#
_symmetry.space_group_name_H-M   'P 1'
#
loop_
_entity.id
_entity.type
_entity.pdbx_description
1 polymer ?
#
loop_
_entity_poly.entity_id
_entity_poly.type
_entity_poly.pdbx_seq_one_letter_code
_entity_poly.pdbx_strand_id
1 'polypeptide(L)'
;MSSAIYTALNDMVSMLKSEWTDGQTPNIKAIWEENSAGFIDDRRDMILVYPKNESIEYFGLYGSDFLHVVDIAIEARSYMDQEKIDNVNKEILRIIKANIRRTGFIDLLVVSPISQNDQLRNMFKHVVNARYRIDNP
;
A
#
# COMPACT_ATOMS: atom_id res chain seq x y z
N MET A 1 12.34 -9.06 -16.38
CA MET A 1 10.97 -8.58 -16.10
C MET A 1 10.68 -8.64 -14.62
N SER A 2 10.03 -7.62 -14.11
CA SER A 2 9.62 -7.58 -12.71
C SER A 2 8.38 -8.43 -12.49
N SER A 3 8.27 -9.07 -11.33
CA SER A 3 7.04 -9.73 -10.92
C SER A 3 5.91 -8.71 -10.75
N ALA A 4 4.66 -9.16 -10.80
CA ALA A 4 3.51 -8.29 -10.58
C ALA A 4 3.53 -7.66 -9.18
N ILE A 5 3.92 -8.43 -8.16
CA ILE A 5 4.07 -7.92 -6.79
C ILE A 5 5.09 -6.79 -6.75
N TYR A 6 6.27 -7.00 -7.33
CA TYR A 6 7.32 -5.99 -7.37
C TYR A 6 6.86 -4.71 -8.06
N THR A 7 6.19 -4.88 -9.21
CA THR A 7 5.63 -3.76 -9.97
C THR A 7 4.63 -2.96 -9.13
N ALA A 8 3.69 -3.64 -8.47
CA ALA A 8 2.69 -2.99 -7.64
C ALA A 8 3.31 -2.24 -6.45
N LEU A 9 4.24 -2.87 -5.74
CA LEU A 9 4.91 -2.24 -4.60
C LEU A 9 5.70 -1.00 -5.01
N ASN A 10 6.49 -1.11 -6.08
CA ASN A 10 7.29 0.02 -6.54
C ASN A 10 6.44 1.16 -7.09
N ASP A 11 5.38 0.83 -7.82
CA ASP A 11 4.47 1.85 -8.32
C ASP A 11 3.82 2.62 -7.17
N MET A 12 3.32 1.91 -6.16
CA MET A 12 2.69 2.56 -5.02
C MET A 12 3.67 3.45 -4.25
N VAL A 13 4.87 2.96 -3.98
CA VAL A 13 5.90 3.75 -3.27
C VAL A 13 6.28 4.99 -4.08
N SER A 14 6.52 4.84 -5.39
CA SER A 14 6.86 5.97 -6.26
C SER A 14 5.75 7.00 -6.32
N MET A 15 4.52 6.55 -6.46
CA MET A 15 3.33 7.40 -6.52
C MET A 15 3.17 8.22 -5.24
N LEU A 16 3.26 7.58 -4.09
CA LEU A 16 3.13 8.27 -2.81
C LEU A 16 4.25 9.28 -2.61
N LYS A 17 5.49 8.93 -2.93
CA LYS A 17 6.63 9.84 -2.78
C LYS A 17 6.55 11.04 -3.72
N SER A 18 6.14 10.83 -4.97
CA SER A 18 6.15 11.88 -5.98
C SER A 18 4.99 12.84 -5.87
N GLU A 19 3.85 12.41 -5.33
CA GLU A 19 2.63 13.21 -5.30
C GLU A 19 2.23 13.67 -3.90
N TRP A 20 3.05 13.43 -2.91
CA TRP A 20 2.79 13.87 -1.55
C TRP A 20 2.84 15.40 -1.46
N THR A 21 1.75 16.03 -1.00
CA THR A 21 1.66 17.49 -0.89
C THR A 21 1.25 17.97 0.51
N ASP A 22 0.82 17.06 1.39
CA ASP A 22 0.38 17.42 2.73
C ASP A 22 1.58 17.43 3.70
N GLY A 23 2.21 18.59 3.82
CA GLY A 23 3.36 18.75 4.70
C GLY A 23 4.61 18.02 4.20
N GLN A 24 5.44 17.60 5.13
CA GLN A 24 6.66 16.85 4.81
C GLN A 24 6.33 15.41 4.43
N THR A 25 6.93 14.93 3.35
CA THR A 25 6.77 13.54 2.92
C THR A 25 7.27 12.59 4.02
N PRO A 26 6.43 11.66 4.50
CA PRO A 26 6.86 10.70 5.51
C PRO A 26 7.85 9.69 4.94
N ASN A 27 8.43 8.89 5.82
CA ASN A 27 9.29 7.79 5.41
C ASN A 27 8.44 6.66 4.84
N ILE A 28 8.57 6.40 3.55
CA ILE A 28 7.78 5.39 2.82
C ILE A 28 8.72 4.27 2.39
N LYS A 29 8.41 3.04 2.80
CA LYS A 29 9.22 1.86 2.49
C LYS A 29 8.37 0.73 1.97
N ALA A 30 8.89 0.02 0.95
CA ALA A 30 8.35 -1.26 0.55
C ALA A 30 9.02 -2.38 1.35
N ILE A 31 8.22 -3.32 1.84
CA ILE A 31 8.71 -4.55 2.48
C ILE A 31 8.06 -5.75 1.79
N TRP A 32 8.74 -6.89 1.81
CA TRP A 32 8.31 -8.06 1.03
C TRP A 32 7.36 -8.99 1.76
N GLU A 33 7.30 -8.90 3.09
CA GLU A 33 6.50 -9.79 3.90
C GLU A 33 5.71 -9.00 4.93
N GLU A 34 4.44 -9.35 5.09
CA GLU A 34 3.58 -8.73 6.09
C GLU A 34 4.15 -8.87 7.49
N ASN A 35 4.72 -10.04 7.81
CA ASN A 35 5.30 -10.30 9.13
C ASN A 35 6.48 -9.37 9.43
N SER A 36 7.21 -8.92 8.42
CA SER A 36 8.33 -7.99 8.61
C SER A 36 7.87 -6.65 9.16
N ALA A 37 6.62 -6.24 8.89
CA ALA A 37 6.06 -5.00 9.42
C ALA A 37 6.03 -5.01 10.95
N GLY A 38 5.77 -6.16 11.57
CA GLY A 38 5.72 -6.30 13.02
C GLY A 38 7.08 -6.18 13.70
N PHE A 39 8.17 -6.38 12.96
CA PHE A 39 9.53 -6.31 13.49
C PHE A 39 10.20 -4.96 13.31
N ILE A 40 9.56 -4.04 12.59
CA ILE A 40 10.10 -2.69 12.42
C ILE A 40 9.72 -1.87 13.66
N ASP A 41 10.68 -1.74 14.57
CA ASP A 41 10.54 -0.92 15.78
C ASP A 41 11.25 0.42 15.55
N ASP A 42 10.68 1.22 14.67
CA ASP A 42 11.14 2.59 14.46
C ASP A 42 10.04 3.51 14.96
N ARG A 43 10.33 4.27 16.01
CA ARG A 43 9.38 5.18 16.63
C ARG A 43 9.13 6.46 15.84
N ARG A 44 9.48 6.47 14.56
CA ARG A 44 9.16 7.56 13.66
C ARG A 44 7.88 7.25 12.91
N ASP A 45 7.22 8.31 12.46
CA ASP A 45 6.10 8.16 11.56
C ASP A 45 6.58 7.55 10.25
N MET A 46 5.86 6.55 9.76
CA MET A 46 6.25 5.86 8.54
C MET A 46 5.06 5.27 7.81
N ILE A 47 5.28 4.97 6.55
CA ILE A 47 4.32 4.24 5.72
C ILE A 47 5.05 3.00 5.19
N LEU A 48 4.46 1.84 5.46
CA LEU A 48 4.97 0.56 4.98
C LEU A 48 4.03 0.03 3.89
N VAL A 49 4.62 -0.38 2.78
CA VAL A 49 3.88 -0.97 1.67
C VAL A 49 4.32 -2.41 1.51
N TYR A 50 3.41 -3.36 1.64
CA TYR A 50 3.76 -4.77 1.59
C TYR A 50 2.67 -5.59 0.89
N PRO A 51 3.03 -6.75 0.31
CA PRO A 51 2.08 -7.60 -0.39
C PRO A 51 1.19 -8.37 0.58
N LYS A 52 -0.07 -8.55 0.23
CA LYS A 52 -1.02 -9.37 0.97
C LYS A 52 -1.31 -10.67 0.23
N ASN A 53 -1.58 -10.59 -1.05
CA ASN A 53 -2.00 -11.73 -1.86
C ASN A 53 -1.78 -11.47 -3.34
N GLU A 54 -1.53 -12.52 -4.08
CA GLU A 54 -1.52 -12.47 -5.54
C GLU A 54 -2.31 -13.66 -6.07
N SER A 55 -3.22 -13.40 -6.99
CA SER A 55 -3.90 -14.43 -7.75
C SER A 55 -3.68 -14.19 -9.25
N ILE A 56 -3.68 -15.26 -10.03
CA ILE A 56 -3.49 -15.19 -11.47
C ILE A 56 -4.75 -15.69 -12.13
N GLU A 57 -5.42 -14.81 -12.84
CA GLU A 57 -6.58 -15.14 -13.65
C GLU A 57 -6.11 -15.40 -15.08
N TYR A 58 -6.65 -16.42 -15.65
CA TYR A 58 -6.28 -16.93 -16.95
C TYR A 58 -7.43 -16.68 -17.91
N PHE A 59 -7.15 -15.98 -19.00
CA PHE A 59 -8.17 -15.68 -19.99
C PHE A 59 -7.59 -15.64 -21.40
N GLY A 60 -8.48 -15.57 -22.39
CA GLY A 60 -8.12 -15.66 -23.80
C GLY A 60 -8.49 -17.00 -24.41
N LEU A 61 -8.69 -17.01 -25.71
CA LEU A 61 -9.16 -18.19 -26.45
C LEU A 61 -8.19 -19.38 -26.36
N TYR A 62 -6.91 -19.11 -26.24
CA TYR A 62 -5.87 -20.14 -26.19
C TYR A 62 -5.03 -20.07 -24.93
N GLY A 63 -5.53 -19.36 -23.91
CA GLY A 63 -4.81 -19.24 -22.65
C GLY A 63 -3.50 -18.49 -22.74
N SER A 64 -3.41 -17.53 -23.64
CA SER A 64 -2.20 -16.74 -23.83
C SER A 64 -2.14 -15.52 -22.94
N ASP A 65 -3.26 -15.16 -22.31
CA ASP A 65 -3.35 -13.95 -21.52
C ASP A 65 -3.56 -14.25 -20.04
N PHE A 66 -2.76 -13.61 -19.21
CA PHE A 66 -2.84 -13.75 -17.77
C PHE A 66 -3.06 -12.39 -17.13
N LEU A 67 -4.00 -12.31 -16.21
CA LEU A 67 -4.22 -11.16 -15.37
C LEU A 67 -3.73 -11.47 -13.96
N HIS A 68 -2.76 -10.69 -13.49
CA HIS A 68 -2.27 -10.79 -12.13
C HIS A 68 -3.03 -9.81 -11.26
N VAL A 69 -3.71 -10.34 -10.25
CA VAL A 69 -4.44 -9.54 -9.26
C VAL A 69 -3.61 -9.52 -7.99
N VAL A 70 -3.08 -8.36 -7.67
CA VAL A 70 -2.17 -8.18 -6.53
C VAL A 70 -2.83 -7.30 -5.48
N ASP A 71 -3.02 -7.84 -4.29
CA ASP A 71 -3.47 -7.08 -3.13
C ASP A 71 -2.25 -6.63 -2.33
N ILE A 72 -2.14 -5.32 -2.12
CA ILE A 72 -1.08 -4.74 -1.30
C ILE A 72 -1.69 -3.96 -0.14
N ALA A 73 -0.95 -3.87 0.95
CA ALA A 73 -1.33 -3.06 2.09
C ALA A 73 -0.44 -1.84 2.19
N ILE A 74 -1.04 -0.70 2.47
CA ILE A 74 -0.35 0.55 2.77
C ILE A 74 -0.64 0.85 4.23
N GLU A 75 0.32 0.59 5.10
CA GLU A 75 0.18 0.75 6.55
C GLU A 75 0.86 2.02 7.02
N ALA A 76 0.05 3.00 7.42
CA ALA A 76 0.56 4.22 8.03
C ALA A 76 0.66 4.05 9.53
N ARG A 77 1.77 4.48 10.11
CA ARG A 77 2.04 4.44 11.54
C ARG A 77 2.36 5.83 12.05
N SER A 78 1.77 6.19 13.18
CA SER A 78 2.10 7.42 13.89
C SER A 78 2.15 7.15 15.39
N TYR A 79 3.16 7.71 16.05
CA TYR A 79 3.29 7.62 17.49
C TYR A 79 2.59 8.78 18.16
N MET A 80 1.74 8.47 19.14
CA MET A 80 1.08 9.43 20.04
C MET A 80 0.12 10.42 19.38
N ASP A 81 -0.19 10.28 18.08
CA ASP A 81 -1.03 11.25 17.38
C ASP A 81 -2.02 10.59 16.44
N GLN A 82 -3.24 10.39 16.93
CA GLN A 82 -4.33 9.80 16.16
C GLN A 82 -4.82 10.71 15.04
N GLU A 83 -4.85 12.02 15.28
CA GLU A 83 -5.26 12.99 14.27
C GLU A 83 -4.27 13.02 13.09
N LYS A 84 -2.99 12.94 13.40
CA LYS A 84 -1.95 12.92 12.37
C LYS A 84 -2.09 11.71 11.46
N ILE A 85 -2.37 10.51 12.02
CA ILE A 85 -2.55 9.32 11.21
C ILE A 85 -3.80 9.42 10.32
N ASP A 86 -4.85 10.06 10.79
CA ASP A 86 -6.04 10.30 9.97
C ASP A 86 -5.71 11.20 8.78
N ASN A 87 -4.94 12.26 9.00
CA ASN A 87 -4.50 13.17 7.95
C ASN A 87 -3.60 12.47 6.92
N VAL A 88 -2.68 11.63 7.38
CA VAL A 88 -1.82 10.82 6.51
C VAL A 88 -2.67 9.89 5.65
N ASN A 89 -3.67 9.24 6.24
CA ASN A 89 -4.56 8.36 5.51
C ASN A 89 -5.36 9.11 4.43
N LYS A 90 -5.85 10.31 4.73
CA LYS A 90 -6.56 11.15 3.76
C LYS A 90 -5.68 11.47 2.57
N GLU A 91 -4.41 11.77 2.80
CA GLU A 91 -3.46 12.05 1.72
C GLU A 91 -3.18 10.80 0.88
N ILE A 92 -3.00 9.64 1.51
CA ILE A 92 -2.83 8.38 0.80
C ILE A 92 -4.02 8.14 -0.13
N LEU A 93 -5.23 8.27 0.39
CA LEU A 93 -6.44 8.06 -0.40
C LEU A 93 -6.58 9.07 -1.53
N ARG A 94 -6.23 10.34 -1.29
CA ARG A 94 -6.26 11.37 -2.34
C ARG A 94 -5.35 10.99 -3.50
N ILE A 95 -4.13 10.58 -3.20
CA ILE A 95 -3.15 10.21 -4.21
C ILE A 95 -3.63 8.98 -5.00
N ILE A 96 -4.08 7.95 -4.32
CA ILE A 96 -4.54 6.72 -4.98
C ILE A 96 -5.75 7.00 -5.87
N LYS A 97 -6.73 7.75 -5.37
CA LYS A 97 -7.93 8.08 -6.15
C LYS A 97 -7.61 8.88 -7.42
N ALA A 98 -6.58 9.71 -7.39
CA ALA A 98 -6.15 10.48 -8.54
C ALA A 98 -5.39 9.65 -9.58
N ASN A 99 -4.94 8.45 -9.22
CA ASN A 99 -4.02 7.64 -10.03
C ASN A 99 -4.52 6.20 -10.27
N ILE A 100 -5.81 5.99 -10.26
CA ILE A 100 -6.41 4.65 -10.38
C ILE A 100 -5.94 3.90 -11.63
N ARG A 101 -5.68 4.63 -12.73
CA ARG A 101 -5.34 4.05 -14.03
C ARG A 101 -3.86 4.19 -14.37
N ARG A 102 -3.01 4.22 -13.39
CA ARG A 102 -1.57 4.32 -13.63
C ARG A 102 -1.02 2.96 -14.14
N THR A 103 0.04 2.45 -13.56
CA THR A 103 0.75 1.23 -13.99
C THR A 103 -0.06 -0.04 -13.75
N GLY A 104 -1.13 -0.23 -14.39
CA GLY A 104 -2.13 -1.22 -14.03
C GLY A 104 -3.32 -0.51 -13.45
N PHE A 105 -4.36 -1.24 -13.22
CA PHE A 105 -5.63 -0.68 -12.78
C PHE A 105 -5.86 -1.02 -11.31
N ILE A 106 -6.06 0.01 -10.48
CA ILE A 106 -6.44 -0.20 -9.08
C ILE A 106 -7.96 -0.21 -9.01
N ASP A 107 -8.55 -1.37 -8.73
CA ASP A 107 -10.00 -1.53 -8.81
C ASP A 107 -10.69 -1.71 -7.46
N LEU A 108 -9.94 -1.82 -6.39
CA LEU A 108 -10.51 -1.99 -5.06
C LEU A 108 -9.65 -1.30 -4.01
N LEU A 109 -10.31 -0.52 -3.14
CA LEU A 109 -9.69 0.06 -1.96
C LEU A 109 -10.51 -0.36 -0.75
N VAL A 110 -9.85 -0.90 0.25
CA VAL A 110 -10.47 -1.23 1.54
C VAL A 110 -9.72 -0.50 2.63
N VAL A 111 -10.43 0.30 3.40
CA VAL A 111 -9.85 1.12 4.47
C VAL A 111 -10.22 0.53 5.82
N SER A 112 -9.21 0.18 6.61
CA SER A 112 -9.43 -0.32 7.96
C SER A 112 -9.58 0.85 8.93
N PRO A 113 -10.33 0.68 10.04
CA PRO A 113 -10.36 1.70 11.08
C PRO A 113 -8.97 1.91 11.70
N ILE A 114 -8.74 3.09 12.25
CA ILE A 114 -7.53 3.36 13.02
C ILE A 114 -7.48 2.39 14.20
N SER A 115 -6.34 1.73 14.38
CA SER A 115 -6.13 0.80 15.47
C SER A 115 -4.87 1.14 16.25
N GLN A 116 -4.84 0.70 17.50
CA GLN A 116 -3.69 0.85 18.37
C GLN A 116 -2.93 -0.47 18.43
N ASN A 117 -1.61 -0.41 18.39
CA ASN A 117 -0.78 -1.60 18.52
C ASN A 117 -0.82 -2.10 19.97
N ASP A 118 -1.13 -3.38 20.18
CA ASP A 118 -1.24 -3.97 21.53
C ASP A 118 0.09 -4.01 22.28
N GLN A 119 1.20 -4.13 21.55
CA GLN A 119 2.53 -4.18 22.14
C GLN A 119 3.15 -2.80 22.33
N LEU A 120 2.80 -1.85 21.46
CA LEU A 120 3.30 -0.47 21.48
C LEU A 120 2.09 0.45 21.65
N ARG A 121 1.69 0.69 22.89
CA ARG A 121 0.43 1.39 23.23
C ARG A 121 0.29 2.79 22.64
N ASN A 122 1.41 3.46 22.35
CA ASN A 122 1.41 4.81 21.81
C ASN A 122 1.47 4.83 20.27
N MET A 123 1.42 3.67 19.63
CA MET A 123 1.45 3.58 18.18
C MET A 123 0.06 3.37 17.63
N PHE A 124 -0.36 4.29 16.78
CA PHE A 124 -1.59 4.16 16.00
C PHE A 124 -1.23 3.75 14.58
N LYS A 125 -2.06 2.92 13.99
CA LYS A 125 -1.88 2.50 12.60
C LYS A 125 -3.19 2.57 11.84
N HIS A 126 -3.06 2.81 10.55
CA HIS A 126 -4.17 2.82 9.61
C HIS A 126 -3.74 2.07 8.37
N VAL A 127 -4.55 1.14 7.89
CA VAL A 127 -4.20 0.30 6.75
C VAL A 127 -5.20 0.54 5.62
N VAL A 128 -4.66 0.84 4.44
CA VAL A 128 -5.42 0.86 3.20
C VAL A 128 -4.97 -0.34 2.37
N ASN A 129 -5.90 -1.18 1.96
CA ASN A 129 -5.62 -2.29 1.07
C ASN A 129 -6.02 -1.87 -0.35
N ALA A 130 -5.11 -2.00 -1.29
CA ALA A 130 -5.32 -1.66 -2.69
C ALA A 130 -5.13 -2.90 -3.56
N ARG A 131 -5.98 -3.06 -4.56
CA ARG A 131 -5.89 -4.18 -5.50
C ARG A 131 -5.46 -3.67 -6.86
N TYR A 132 -4.33 -4.16 -7.32
CA TYR A 132 -3.84 -3.94 -8.68
C TYR A 132 -4.27 -5.06 -9.62
N ARG A 133 -4.64 -4.67 -10.83
CA ARG A 133 -4.83 -5.60 -11.94
C ARG A 133 -3.75 -5.32 -12.98
N ILE A 134 -2.86 -6.27 -13.19
CA ILE A 134 -1.70 -6.11 -14.07
C ILE A 134 -1.72 -7.19 -15.13
N ASP A 135 -1.86 -6.78 -16.39
CA ASP A 135 -1.85 -7.68 -17.52
C ASP A 135 -0.42 -8.07 -17.90
N ASN A 136 -0.16 -9.36 -18.06
CA ASN A 136 1.09 -9.90 -18.61
C ASN A 136 2.34 -9.15 -18.12
N PRO A 137 2.56 -9.12 -16.79
CA PRO A 137 3.67 -8.37 -16.22
C PRO A 137 5.04 -8.92 -16.63
#